data_5aeafbbd692e13b9e6fc81f1bbc95224
#
_entry.id   5aeafbbd692e13b9e6fc81f1bbc95224
#
_cell.length_a   1.000
_cell.length_b   1.000
_cell.length_c   1.000
_cell.angle_alpha   90.00
_cell.angle_beta   90.00
_cell.angle_gamma   90.00
#
_symmetry.space_group_name_H-M   'P 1'
#
loop_
_entity.id
_entity.type
_entity.pdbx_description
1 polymer ?
#
loop_
_entity_poly.entity_id
_entity_poly.type
_entity_poly.pdbx_seq_one_letter_code
_entity_poly.pdbx_strand_id
1 'polypeptide(L)'
;VQAISDLSLPTYTSDLIDVGIQNSGIEYATPTQIRPQQHELVKAVMTEEERDLWEASYTQGEDGNYQLNDTSSANLSELDQTFTKPIMIAYLFEQMDDTEKQQMQSQMTGASGSMEELRAEIDKELDTMGESLIHSSAIAFTKAEYEALGLNINDMQTAYLWRTGGIMVAMALFMGLAMVLIGLLSSRVGAGIGRDLREKVFNNVVGFSNVEINHFSTASLITRSTNDIQQIQMVTIMLLRMIFYAPILAIGGIIM
;
A
#
# COMPACT_ATOMS: atom_id res chain seq x y z
N VAL A 1 -13.81 -8.88 4.50
CA VAL A 1 -12.95 -9.27 3.38
C VAL A 1 -13.08 -8.28 2.23
N GLN A 2 -14.25 -8.13 1.58
CA GLN A 2 -14.45 -7.23 0.44
C GLN A 2 -14.00 -5.79 0.76
N ALA A 3 -14.48 -5.21 1.87
CA ALA A 3 -14.14 -3.84 2.26
C ALA A 3 -12.64 -3.62 2.53
N ILE A 4 -11.96 -4.60 3.12
CA ILE A 4 -10.50 -4.54 3.34
C ILE A 4 -9.77 -4.53 1.98
N SER A 5 -10.17 -5.39 1.05
CA SER A 5 -9.55 -5.44 -0.27
C SER A 5 -9.81 -4.17 -1.08
N ASP A 6 -11.03 -3.59 -0.99
CA ASP A 6 -11.36 -2.32 -1.64
C ASP A 6 -10.50 -1.15 -1.12
N LEU A 7 -10.13 -1.18 0.16
CA LEU A 7 -9.25 -0.18 0.77
C LEU A 7 -7.77 -0.41 0.44
N SER A 8 -7.34 -1.66 0.24
CA SER A 8 -5.94 -1.99 -0.08
C SER A 8 -5.59 -1.78 -1.56
N LEU A 9 -6.55 -1.88 -2.49
CA LEU A 9 -6.30 -1.72 -3.93
C LEU A 9 -5.67 -0.37 -4.32
N PRO A 10 -6.10 0.79 -3.77
CA PRO A 10 -5.46 2.06 -4.06
C PRO A 10 -3.98 2.09 -3.67
N THR A 11 -3.62 1.51 -2.52
CA THR A 11 -2.22 1.41 -2.07
C THR A 11 -1.38 0.62 -3.06
N TYR A 12 -1.82 -0.59 -3.45
CA TYR A 12 -1.11 -1.37 -4.47
C TYR A 12 -1.04 -0.68 -5.83
N THR A 13 -2.03 0.16 -6.17
CA THR A 13 -2.00 0.94 -7.41
C THR A 13 -0.96 2.06 -7.33
N SER A 14 -0.86 2.74 -6.18
CA SER A 14 0.20 3.72 -5.92
C SER A 14 1.57 3.07 -5.97
N ASP A 15 1.76 1.95 -5.26
CA ASP A 15 3.03 1.21 -5.25
C ASP A 15 3.45 0.74 -6.65
N LEU A 16 2.49 0.32 -7.48
CA LEU A 16 2.77 -0.11 -8.85
C LEU A 16 3.27 1.05 -9.71
N ILE A 17 2.76 2.26 -9.49
CA ILE A 17 3.19 3.47 -10.20
C ILE A 17 4.50 3.99 -9.63
N ASP A 18 4.56 4.19 -8.32
CA ASP A 18 5.68 4.86 -7.64
C ASP A 18 6.92 3.95 -7.61
N VAL A 19 6.78 2.72 -7.12
CA VAL A 19 7.87 1.77 -7.06
C VAL A 19 8.08 1.08 -8.41
N GLY A 20 7.00 0.56 -9.00
CA GLY A 20 7.10 -0.25 -10.22
C GLY A 20 7.52 0.55 -11.45
N ILE A 21 6.94 1.73 -11.68
CA ILE A 21 7.18 2.52 -12.90
C ILE A 21 8.23 3.61 -12.64
N GLN A 22 8.04 4.48 -11.64
CA GLN A 22 8.93 5.62 -11.41
C GLN A 22 10.29 5.16 -10.89
N ASN A 23 10.31 4.26 -9.91
CA ASN A 23 11.51 3.77 -9.26
C ASN A 23 12.06 2.47 -9.86
N SER A 24 11.55 2.05 -11.04
CA SER A 24 12.05 0.88 -11.79
C SER A 24 12.07 -0.42 -10.97
N GLY A 25 11.08 -0.60 -10.07
CA GLY A 25 10.94 -1.78 -9.22
C GLY A 25 11.84 -1.78 -7.97
N ILE A 26 12.54 -0.69 -7.68
CA ILE A 26 13.35 -0.51 -6.48
C ILE A 26 12.46 0.08 -5.38
N GLU A 27 12.23 -0.70 -4.33
CA GLU A 27 11.31 -0.36 -3.24
C GLU A 27 12.02 0.47 -2.15
N TYR A 28 13.29 0.18 -1.89
CA TYR A 28 14.07 0.79 -0.82
C TYR A 28 15.26 1.57 -1.38
N ALA A 29 15.55 2.73 -0.79
CA ALA A 29 16.70 3.55 -1.14
C ALA A 29 18.02 2.91 -0.68
N THR A 30 17.97 2.10 0.39
CA THR A 30 19.12 1.36 0.92
C THR A 30 19.54 0.25 -0.05
N PRO A 31 20.72 0.33 -0.68
CA PRO A 31 21.14 -0.67 -1.66
C PRO A 31 21.50 -1.99 -0.98
N THR A 32 21.06 -3.11 -1.56
CA THR A 32 21.45 -4.45 -1.09
C THR A 32 22.89 -4.81 -1.44
N GLN A 33 23.44 -4.17 -2.47
CA GLN A 33 24.84 -4.25 -2.88
C GLN A 33 25.35 -2.87 -3.26
N ILE A 34 26.58 -2.54 -2.86
CA ILE A 34 27.17 -1.22 -3.13
C ILE A 34 28.69 -1.36 -3.36
N ARG A 35 29.21 -0.62 -4.35
CA ARG A 35 30.65 -0.57 -4.63
C ARG A 35 31.41 0.11 -3.48
N PRO A 36 32.66 -0.25 -3.22
CA PRO A 36 33.46 0.33 -2.13
C PRO A 36 33.53 1.86 -2.18
N GLN A 37 33.67 2.43 -3.36
CA GLN A 37 33.75 3.89 -3.53
C GLN A 37 32.46 4.60 -3.12
N GLN A 38 31.32 4.05 -3.48
CA GLN A 38 30.02 4.62 -3.14
C GLN A 38 29.65 4.37 -1.67
N HIS A 39 30.04 3.21 -1.13
CA HIS A 39 29.91 2.92 0.29
C HIS A 39 30.62 3.96 1.15
N GLU A 40 31.88 4.31 0.81
CA GLU A 40 32.64 5.34 1.52
C GLU A 40 32.08 6.75 1.29
N LEU A 41 31.55 7.04 0.10
CA LEU A 41 30.90 8.31 -0.19
C LEU A 41 29.66 8.54 0.70
N VAL A 42 28.78 7.55 0.79
CA VAL A 42 27.59 7.62 1.65
C VAL A 42 28.00 7.74 3.13
N LYS A 43 28.97 6.94 3.55
CA LYS A 43 29.52 6.98 4.91
C LYS A 43 30.11 8.36 5.28
N ALA A 44 30.73 9.05 4.33
CA ALA A 44 31.36 10.35 4.58
C ALA A 44 30.35 11.45 4.94
N VAL A 45 29.10 11.33 4.53
CA VAL A 45 28.01 12.28 4.81
C VAL A 45 27.11 11.87 5.97
N MET A 46 27.40 10.76 6.63
CA MET A 46 26.64 10.22 7.76
C MET A 46 27.06 10.82 9.09
N THR A 47 26.12 10.91 10.01
CA THR A 47 26.40 11.14 11.44
C THR A 47 27.13 9.95 12.05
N GLU A 48 27.64 10.09 13.27
CA GLU A 48 28.36 9.00 13.94
C GLU A 48 27.45 7.77 14.17
N GLU A 49 26.22 8.00 14.61
CA GLU A 49 25.24 6.92 14.84
C GLU A 49 24.82 6.22 13.54
N GLU A 50 24.55 6.99 12.46
CA GLU A 50 24.24 6.44 11.15
C GLU A 50 25.40 5.62 10.58
N ARG A 51 26.64 6.07 10.79
CA ARG A 51 27.87 5.41 10.33
C ARG A 51 28.08 4.06 11.01
N ASP A 52 27.90 4.02 12.33
CA ASP A 52 28.05 2.77 13.09
C ASP A 52 27.02 1.74 12.63
N LEU A 53 25.76 2.18 12.40
CA LEU A 53 24.71 1.31 11.88
C LEU A 53 25.00 0.86 10.44
N TRP A 54 25.53 1.76 9.60
CA TRP A 54 25.90 1.46 8.21
C TRP A 54 26.99 0.39 8.14
N GLU A 55 28.06 0.56 8.91
CA GLU A 55 29.16 -0.41 8.99
C GLU A 55 28.71 -1.76 9.54
N ALA A 56 27.83 -1.78 10.53
CA ALA A 56 27.29 -3.01 11.08
C ALA A 56 26.35 -3.73 10.10
N SER A 57 25.70 -2.98 9.21
CA SER A 57 24.71 -3.51 8.27
C SER A 57 25.33 -4.16 7.02
N TYR A 58 26.58 -3.82 6.69
CA TYR A 58 27.23 -4.30 5.47
C TYR A 58 28.45 -5.16 5.77
N THR A 59 28.69 -6.15 4.91
CA THR A 59 29.90 -6.97 4.92
C THR A 59 30.50 -6.98 3.52
N GLN A 60 31.83 -6.88 3.43
CA GLN A 60 32.51 -6.93 2.14
C GLN A 60 32.55 -8.37 1.61
N GLY A 61 32.01 -8.56 0.40
CA GLY A 61 31.96 -9.82 -0.31
C GLY A 61 33.31 -10.17 -0.97
N GLU A 62 33.39 -11.38 -1.53
CA GLU A 62 34.58 -11.87 -2.24
C GLU A 62 34.86 -11.08 -3.53
N ASP A 63 33.85 -10.47 -4.12
CA ASP A 63 33.93 -9.59 -5.30
C ASP A 63 34.44 -8.18 -4.98
N GLY A 64 34.72 -7.91 -3.70
CA GLY A 64 35.15 -6.62 -3.19
C GLY A 64 34.03 -5.61 -2.94
N ASN A 65 32.81 -5.88 -3.37
CA ASN A 65 31.66 -5.04 -3.11
C ASN A 65 31.10 -5.28 -1.71
N TYR A 66 30.39 -4.30 -1.16
CA TYR A 66 29.69 -4.45 0.10
C TYR A 66 28.30 -5.02 -0.14
N GLN A 67 27.89 -5.97 0.68
CA GLN A 67 26.59 -6.62 0.65
C GLN A 67 25.88 -6.41 1.97
N LEU A 68 24.59 -6.12 1.91
CA LEU A 68 23.75 -5.96 3.08
C LEU A 68 23.54 -7.32 3.77
N ASN A 69 23.78 -7.38 5.09
CA ASN A 69 23.76 -8.61 5.87
C ASN A 69 22.35 -9.23 5.97
N ASP A 70 21.31 -8.40 6.04
CA ASP A 70 19.91 -8.83 6.10
C ASP A 70 19.08 -8.04 5.10
N THR A 71 18.58 -8.72 4.07
CA THR A 71 17.73 -8.17 2.99
C THR A 71 16.24 -8.41 3.23
N SER A 72 15.82 -8.75 4.46
CA SER A 72 14.40 -8.87 4.79
C SER A 72 13.70 -7.51 4.67
N SER A 73 12.44 -7.52 4.22
CA SER A 73 11.67 -6.29 4.04
C SER A 73 11.52 -5.47 5.34
N ALA A 74 11.47 -6.15 6.49
CA ALA A 74 11.39 -5.49 7.79
C ALA A 74 12.67 -4.71 8.10
N ASN A 75 13.84 -5.34 7.91
CA ASN A 75 15.14 -4.70 8.12
C ASN A 75 15.38 -3.57 7.11
N LEU A 76 15.08 -3.81 5.83
CA LEU A 76 15.20 -2.78 4.79
C LEU A 76 14.34 -1.56 5.08
N SER A 77 13.10 -1.75 5.53
CA SER A 77 12.21 -0.64 5.91
C SER A 77 12.74 0.17 7.10
N GLU A 78 13.37 -0.48 8.07
CA GLU A 78 13.98 0.19 9.23
C GLU A 78 15.23 0.97 8.81
N LEU A 79 16.12 0.35 8.05
CA LEU A 79 17.34 0.97 7.54
C LEU A 79 17.05 2.14 6.60
N ASP A 80 16.01 2.01 5.79
CA ASP A 80 15.60 3.05 4.84
C ASP A 80 15.18 4.35 5.53
N GLN A 81 14.53 4.26 6.69
CA GLN A 81 14.19 5.44 7.51
C GLN A 81 15.42 6.21 7.96
N THR A 82 16.53 5.51 8.19
CA THR A 82 17.79 6.11 8.63
C THR A 82 18.67 6.53 7.46
N PHE A 83 18.77 5.70 6.42
CA PHE A 83 19.77 5.88 5.37
C PHE A 83 19.28 6.68 4.15
N THR A 84 17.99 6.89 3.98
CA THR A 84 17.45 7.65 2.83
C THR A 84 18.04 9.05 2.71
N LYS A 85 18.14 9.80 3.82
CA LYS A 85 18.72 11.16 3.79
C LYS A 85 20.22 11.15 3.44
N PRO A 86 21.09 10.37 4.12
CA PRO A 86 22.51 10.29 3.72
C PRO A 86 22.72 9.83 2.28
N ILE A 87 21.94 8.86 1.80
CA ILE A 87 22.01 8.39 0.40
C ILE A 87 21.62 9.49 -0.57
N MET A 88 20.56 10.24 -0.28
CA MET A 88 20.19 11.41 -1.08
C MET A 88 21.28 12.48 -1.11
N ILE A 89 21.89 12.78 0.03
CA ILE A 89 22.99 13.76 0.10
C ILE A 89 24.17 13.28 -0.75
N ALA A 90 24.54 11.99 -0.66
CA ALA A 90 25.56 11.40 -1.51
C ALA A 90 25.23 11.50 -3.00
N TYR A 91 23.97 11.27 -3.37
CA TYR A 91 23.49 11.43 -4.74
C TYR A 91 23.62 12.88 -5.23
N LEU A 92 23.19 13.86 -4.43
CA LEU A 92 23.34 15.28 -4.78
C LEU A 92 24.80 15.67 -4.93
N PHE A 93 25.67 15.19 -4.03
CA PHE A 93 27.11 15.43 -4.11
C PHE A 93 27.71 14.83 -5.40
N GLU A 94 27.24 13.67 -5.84
CA GLU A 94 27.69 13.03 -7.09
C GLU A 94 27.28 13.86 -8.33
N GLN A 95 26.11 14.49 -8.29
CA GLN A 95 25.58 15.32 -9.38
C GLN A 95 26.24 16.71 -9.49
N MET A 96 26.94 17.18 -8.46
CA MET A 96 27.66 18.45 -8.48
C MET A 96 28.81 18.42 -9.49
N ASP A 97 29.08 19.57 -10.10
CA ASP A 97 30.26 19.71 -10.96
C ASP A 97 31.56 19.77 -10.12
N ASP A 98 32.71 19.58 -10.79
CA ASP A 98 34.01 19.55 -10.10
C ASP A 98 34.32 20.86 -9.36
N THR A 99 33.78 21.99 -9.79
CA THR A 99 33.96 23.29 -9.16
C THR A 99 33.15 23.39 -7.87
N GLU A 100 31.92 22.93 -7.92
CA GLU A 100 31.03 22.85 -6.75
C GLU A 100 31.54 21.88 -5.69
N LYS A 101 32.02 20.72 -6.13
CA LYS A 101 32.67 19.73 -5.24
C LYS A 101 33.89 20.31 -4.52
N GLN A 102 34.76 21.05 -5.25
CA GLN A 102 35.93 21.69 -4.66
C GLN A 102 35.53 22.81 -3.68
N GLN A 103 34.50 23.58 -3.99
CA GLN A 103 34.00 24.64 -3.09
C GLN A 103 33.45 24.03 -1.81
N MET A 104 32.62 22.98 -1.90
CA MET A 104 32.07 22.27 -0.74
C MET A 104 33.20 21.62 0.07
N GLN A 105 34.16 20.97 -0.56
CA GLN A 105 35.30 20.36 0.11
C GLN A 105 36.21 21.40 0.80
N SER A 106 36.37 22.59 0.21
CA SER A 106 37.12 23.70 0.83
C SER A 106 36.36 24.30 2.03
N GLN A 107 35.03 24.34 1.98
CA GLN A 107 34.18 24.75 3.12
C GLN A 107 34.25 23.69 4.25
N MET A 108 34.23 22.40 3.91
CA MET A 108 34.39 21.31 4.87
C MET A 108 35.75 21.29 5.55
N THR A 109 36.83 21.69 4.85
CA THR A 109 38.21 21.75 5.40
C THR A 109 38.60 23.08 6.02
N GLY A 110 37.90 24.16 5.66
CA GLY A 110 38.25 25.52 6.09
C GLY A 110 37.35 26.10 7.19
N ALA A 111 36.16 25.53 7.41
CA ALA A 111 35.28 25.97 8.47
C ALA A 111 35.56 25.15 9.74
N SER A 112 35.82 25.84 10.84
CA SER A 112 35.82 25.28 12.20
C SER A 112 34.40 24.88 12.67
N GLY A 113 33.42 24.77 11.76
CA GLY A 113 32.12 24.17 11.97
C GLY A 113 32.23 22.66 11.78
N SER A 114 31.77 21.89 12.74
CA SER A 114 31.80 20.43 12.66
C SER A 114 30.98 19.96 11.46
N MET A 115 31.33 18.82 10.87
CA MET A 115 30.49 18.14 9.85
C MET A 115 29.04 17.99 10.32
N GLU A 116 28.83 17.95 11.63
CA GLU A 116 27.52 17.92 12.26
C GLU A 116 26.71 19.20 12.05
N GLU A 117 27.34 20.39 12.09
CA GLU A 117 26.64 21.67 11.85
C GLU A 117 26.20 21.80 10.39
N LEU A 118 27.08 21.42 9.44
CA LEU A 118 26.75 21.41 8.01
C LEU A 118 25.64 20.38 7.73
N ARG A 119 25.74 19.19 8.32
CA ARG A 119 24.70 18.17 8.20
C ARG A 119 23.36 18.66 8.76
N ALA A 120 23.34 19.31 9.91
CA ALA A 120 22.13 19.85 10.51
C ALA A 120 21.48 20.95 9.66
N GLU A 121 22.29 21.76 8.93
CA GLU A 121 21.79 22.75 7.99
C GLU A 121 21.18 22.09 6.75
N ILE A 122 21.86 21.08 6.19
CA ILE A 122 21.34 20.28 5.07
C ILE A 122 20.05 19.55 5.47
N ASP A 123 20.00 18.90 6.63
CA ASP A 123 18.82 18.20 7.12
C ASP A 123 17.63 19.14 7.26
N LYS A 124 17.85 20.37 7.75
CA LYS A 124 16.81 21.40 7.84
C LYS A 124 16.28 21.83 6.47
N GLU A 125 17.14 21.89 5.47
CA GLU A 125 16.74 22.20 4.09
C GLU A 125 15.99 21.02 3.47
N LEU A 126 16.44 19.80 3.71
CA LEU A 126 15.76 18.57 3.30
C LEU A 126 14.38 18.42 3.95
N ASP A 127 14.21 18.80 5.22
CA ASP A 127 12.91 18.76 5.91
C ASP A 127 11.87 19.70 5.28
N THR A 128 12.30 20.70 4.49
CA THR A 128 11.40 21.53 3.68
C THR A 128 11.00 20.89 2.37
N MET A 129 11.73 19.86 1.93
CA MET A 129 11.41 19.05 0.76
C MET A 129 10.41 17.95 1.16
N GLY A 130 9.53 17.59 0.24
CA GLY A 130 8.59 16.48 0.51
C GLY A 130 9.33 15.14 0.63
N GLU A 131 8.94 14.31 1.59
CA GLU A 131 9.53 12.97 1.81
C GLU A 131 9.61 12.11 0.54
N SER A 132 8.59 12.20 -0.31
CA SER A 132 8.56 11.49 -1.59
C SER A 132 9.69 11.89 -2.53
N LEU A 133 10.06 13.18 -2.56
CA LEU A 133 11.16 13.67 -3.40
C LEU A 133 12.51 13.19 -2.86
N ILE A 134 12.68 13.22 -1.52
CA ILE A 134 13.88 12.73 -0.86
C ILE A 134 14.07 11.24 -1.17
N HIS A 135 13.03 10.46 -0.98
CA HIS A 135 13.06 9.02 -1.23
C HIS A 135 13.33 8.68 -2.70
N SER A 136 12.64 9.36 -3.65
CA SER A 136 12.86 9.14 -5.08
C SER A 136 14.28 9.48 -5.53
N SER A 137 14.88 10.54 -4.95
CA SER A 137 16.27 10.92 -5.25
C SER A 137 17.27 9.92 -4.68
N ALA A 138 17.03 9.41 -3.47
CA ALA A 138 17.85 8.36 -2.88
C ALA A 138 17.76 7.04 -3.68
N ILE A 139 16.57 6.68 -4.17
CA ILE A 139 16.40 5.52 -5.07
C ILE A 139 17.13 5.73 -6.39
N ALA A 140 17.21 6.96 -6.92
CA ALA A 140 17.98 7.23 -8.13
C ALA A 140 19.46 6.92 -7.96
N PHE A 141 20.04 7.18 -6.78
CA PHE A 141 21.39 6.75 -6.44
C PHE A 141 21.52 5.22 -6.44
N THR A 142 20.62 4.53 -5.75
CA THR A 142 20.63 3.06 -5.66
C THR A 142 20.46 2.41 -7.02
N LYS A 143 19.60 2.99 -7.88
CA LYS A 143 19.44 2.55 -9.27
C LYS A 143 20.73 2.69 -10.07
N ALA A 144 21.39 3.86 -10.00
CA ALA A 144 22.67 4.10 -10.68
C ALA A 144 23.75 3.13 -10.20
N GLU A 145 23.74 2.81 -8.91
CA GLU A 145 24.67 1.85 -8.32
C GLU A 145 24.43 0.42 -8.82
N TYR A 146 23.16 0.00 -8.90
CA TYR A 146 22.80 -1.31 -9.46
C TYR A 146 23.15 -1.43 -10.94
N GLU A 147 22.95 -0.37 -11.72
CA GLU A 147 23.39 -0.33 -13.14
C GLU A 147 24.91 -0.45 -13.25
N ALA A 148 25.66 0.23 -12.39
CA ALA A 148 27.13 0.18 -12.36
C ALA A 148 27.66 -1.19 -11.90
N LEU A 149 26.93 -1.89 -11.05
CA LEU A 149 27.21 -3.29 -10.66
C LEU A 149 26.83 -4.30 -11.76
N GLY A 150 26.18 -3.85 -12.86
CA GLY A 150 25.76 -4.71 -13.97
C GLY A 150 24.47 -5.48 -13.67
N LEU A 151 23.71 -5.08 -12.67
CA LEU A 151 22.37 -5.64 -12.40
C LEU A 151 21.38 -5.17 -13.46
N ASN A 152 20.51 -6.07 -13.89
CA ASN A 152 19.52 -5.74 -14.90
C ASN A 152 18.28 -5.09 -14.26
N ILE A 153 18.21 -3.77 -14.30
CA ILE A 153 17.10 -3.00 -13.75
C ILE A 153 15.76 -3.37 -14.40
N ASN A 154 15.75 -3.69 -15.69
CA ASN A 154 14.51 -4.09 -16.37
C ASN A 154 13.95 -5.42 -15.83
N ASP A 155 14.83 -6.35 -15.46
CA ASP A 155 14.40 -7.61 -14.85
C ASP A 155 13.83 -7.37 -13.44
N MET A 156 14.45 -6.48 -12.65
CA MET A 156 13.96 -6.08 -11.33
C MET A 156 12.58 -5.41 -11.45
N GLN A 157 12.45 -4.45 -12.36
CA GLN A 157 11.18 -3.76 -12.65
C GLN A 157 10.09 -4.75 -13.07
N THR A 158 10.41 -5.61 -14.03
CA THR A 158 9.47 -6.60 -14.55
C THR A 158 9.04 -7.59 -13.46
N ALA A 159 9.97 -8.07 -12.64
CA ALA A 159 9.67 -8.95 -11.52
C ALA A 159 8.74 -8.29 -10.50
N TYR A 160 9.00 -7.02 -10.15
CA TYR A 160 8.13 -6.25 -9.25
C TYR A 160 6.72 -6.07 -9.82
N LEU A 161 6.61 -5.67 -11.10
CA LEU A 161 5.33 -5.47 -11.77
C LEU A 161 4.51 -6.77 -11.85
N TRP A 162 5.14 -7.90 -12.16
CA TRP A 162 4.46 -9.20 -12.17
C TRP A 162 4.02 -9.65 -10.78
N ARG A 163 4.87 -9.43 -9.77
CA ARG A 163 4.52 -9.76 -8.37
C ARG A 163 3.33 -8.93 -7.89
N THR A 164 3.42 -7.61 -8.00
CA THR A 164 2.38 -6.68 -7.52
C THR A 164 1.10 -6.82 -8.33
N GLY A 165 1.20 -6.88 -9.67
CA GLY A 165 0.06 -7.13 -10.55
C GLY A 165 -0.60 -8.48 -10.29
N GLY A 166 0.18 -9.54 -10.03
CA GLY A 166 -0.33 -10.85 -9.65
C GLY A 166 -1.11 -10.82 -8.33
N ILE A 167 -0.61 -10.11 -7.32
CA ILE A 167 -1.30 -9.90 -6.04
C ILE A 167 -2.64 -9.17 -6.27
N MET A 168 -2.64 -8.09 -7.08
CA MET A 168 -3.86 -7.34 -7.39
C MET A 168 -4.91 -8.21 -8.09
N VAL A 169 -4.50 -9.03 -9.07
CA VAL A 169 -5.40 -9.98 -9.75
C VAL A 169 -5.94 -11.03 -8.77
N ALA A 170 -5.10 -11.59 -7.92
CA ALA A 170 -5.53 -12.55 -6.91
C ALA A 170 -6.54 -11.93 -5.93
N MET A 171 -6.31 -10.70 -5.48
CA MET A 171 -7.25 -9.96 -4.64
C MET A 171 -8.58 -9.69 -5.35
N ALA A 172 -8.55 -9.29 -6.62
CA ALA A 172 -9.76 -9.06 -7.42
C ALA A 172 -10.58 -10.35 -7.58
N LEU A 173 -9.93 -11.49 -7.85
CA LEU A 173 -10.60 -12.79 -7.92
C LEU A 173 -11.21 -13.20 -6.57
N PHE A 174 -10.48 -12.97 -5.48
CA PHE A 174 -10.97 -13.25 -4.13
C PHE A 174 -12.20 -12.38 -3.76
N MET A 175 -12.17 -11.10 -4.14
CA MET A 175 -13.33 -10.20 -3.99
C MET A 175 -14.53 -10.68 -4.80
N GLY A 176 -14.32 -11.07 -6.06
CA GLY A 176 -15.36 -11.63 -6.92
C GLY A 176 -16.01 -12.87 -6.32
N LEU A 177 -15.20 -13.79 -5.79
CA LEU A 177 -15.69 -14.99 -5.11
C LEU A 177 -16.50 -14.65 -3.85
N ALA A 178 -16.01 -13.72 -3.04
CA ALA A 178 -16.72 -13.24 -1.84
C ALA A 178 -18.07 -12.61 -2.21
N MET A 179 -18.13 -11.79 -3.27
CA MET A 179 -19.38 -11.21 -3.77
C MET A 179 -20.42 -12.27 -4.18
N VAL A 180 -19.98 -13.31 -4.89
CA VAL A 180 -20.86 -14.42 -5.28
C VAL A 180 -21.41 -15.14 -4.05
N LEU A 181 -20.56 -15.45 -3.07
CA LEU A 181 -20.96 -16.10 -1.83
C LEU A 181 -21.96 -15.25 -1.03
N ILE A 182 -21.68 -13.96 -0.87
CA ILE A 182 -22.61 -13.03 -0.18
C ILE A 182 -23.94 -12.95 -0.92
N GLY A 183 -23.92 -12.88 -2.25
CA GLY A 183 -25.12 -12.88 -3.07
C GLY A 183 -25.97 -14.14 -2.88
N LEU A 184 -25.34 -15.31 -2.90
CA LEU A 184 -26.02 -16.60 -2.67
C LEU A 184 -26.63 -16.69 -1.27
N LEU A 185 -25.87 -16.33 -0.24
CA LEU A 185 -26.36 -16.38 1.15
C LEU A 185 -27.51 -15.39 1.37
N SER A 186 -27.36 -14.15 0.93
CA SER A 186 -28.40 -13.12 1.06
C SER A 186 -29.67 -13.51 0.31
N SER A 187 -29.55 -14.08 -0.89
CA SER A 187 -30.68 -14.56 -1.67
C SER A 187 -31.43 -15.71 -0.97
N ARG A 188 -30.70 -16.66 -0.36
CA ARG A 188 -31.30 -17.75 0.42
C ARG A 188 -32.06 -17.24 1.64
N VAL A 189 -31.48 -16.30 2.38
CA VAL A 189 -32.16 -15.66 3.54
C VAL A 189 -33.40 -14.92 3.08
N GLY A 190 -33.29 -14.09 2.05
CA GLY A 190 -34.41 -13.35 1.50
C GLY A 190 -35.55 -14.25 0.99
N ALA A 191 -35.22 -15.34 0.29
CA ALA A 191 -36.20 -16.31 -0.16
C ALA A 191 -36.89 -17.03 1.01
N GLY A 192 -36.13 -17.38 2.08
CA GLY A 192 -36.68 -17.93 3.31
C GLY A 192 -37.71 -17.02 3.97
N ILE A 193 -37.35 -15.73 4.15
CA ILE A 193 -38.27 -14.72 4.70
C ILE A 193 -39.52 -14.56 3.82
N GLY A 194 -39.33 -14.50 2.51
CA GLY A 194 -40.49 -14.42 1.58
C GLY A 194 -41.42 -15.61 1.67
N ARG A 195 -40.87 -16.83 1.82
CA ARG A 195 -41.68 -18.05 2.03
C ARG A 195 -42.44 -17.99 3.34
N ASP A 196 -41.78 -17.69 4.43
CA ASP A 196 -42.39 -17.68 5.77
C ASP A 196 -43.47 -16.59 5.91
N LEU A 197 -43.26 -15.44 5.29
CA LEU A 197 -44.29 -14.37 5.21
C LEU A 197 -45.49 -14.79 4.38
N ARG A 198 -45.31 -15.43 3.23
CA ARG A 198 -46.43 -15.94 2.41
C ARG A 198 -47.23 -16.98 3.17
N GLU A 199 -46.59 -17.90 3.84
CA GLU A 199 -47.23 -18.92 4.67
C GLU A 199 -48.09 -18.26 5.78
N LYS A 200 -47.50 -17.30 6.52
CA LYS A 200 -48.24 -16.58 7.58
C LYS A 200 -49.42 -15.80 7.03
N VAL A 201 -49.26 -15.05 5.93
CA VAL A 201 -50.33 -14.30 5.31
C VAL A 201 -51.43 -15.23 4.82
N PHE A 202 -51.07 -16.33 4.15
CA PHE A 202 -52.05 -17.33 3.68
C PHE A 202 -52.83 -17.95 4.83
N ASN A 203 -52.18 -18.42 5.88
CA ASN A 203 -52.83 -19.03 7.03
C ASN A 203 -53.78 -18.05 7.75
N ASN A 204 -53.40 -16.77 7.85
CA ASN A 204 -54.27 -15.74 8.42
C ASN A 204 -55.51 -15.48 7.54
N VAL A 205 -55.33 -15.36 6.21
CA VAL A 205 -56.41 -15.08 5.27
C VAL A 205 -57.41 -16.25 5.21
N VAL A 206 -56.93 -17.50 5.26
CA VAL A 206 -57.80 -18.69 5.31
C VAL A 206 -58.61 -18.76 6.61
N GLY A 207 -58.10 -18.19 7.71
CA GLY A 207 -58.80 -18.10 8.98
C GLY A 207 -59.83 -16.92 9.08
N PHE A 208 -59.92 -16.06 8.07
CA PHE A 208 -60.83 -14.91 8.09
C PHE A 208 -62.31 -15.34 8.02
N SER A 209 -63.14 -14.68 8.80
CA SER A 209 -64.58 -14.74 8.72
C SER A 209 -65.10 -14.02 7.47
N ASN A 210 -66.35 -14.28 7.06
CA ASN A 210 -67.01 -13.57 5.93
C ASN A 210 -67.03 -12.05 6.12
N VAL A 211 -67.10 -11.56 7.35
CA VAL A 211 -67.11 -10.13 7.66
C VAL A 211 -65.71 -9.53 7.42
N GLU A 212 -64.67 -10.22 7.78
CA GLU A 212 -63.28 -9.80 7.58
C GLU A 212 -62.90 -9.83 6.09
N ILE A 213 -63.29 -10.87 5.35
CA ILE A 213 -63.06 -10.93 3.89
C ILE A 213 -63.73 -9.80 3.16
N ASN A 214 -64.98 -9.40 3.56
CA ASN A 214 -65.70 -8.29 2.96
C ASN A 214 -65.07 -6.91 3.32
N HIS A 215 -64.32 -6.82 4.40
CA HIS A 215 -63.60 -5.60 4.78
C HIS A 215 -62.32 -5.38 3.94
N PHE A 216 -61.67 -6.43 3.50
CA PHE A 216 -60.52 -6.37 2.61
C PHE A 216 -60.92 -6.71 1.19
N SER A 217 -60.54 -5.89 0.20
CA SER A 217 -60.78 -6.28 -1.20
C SER A 217 -59.89 -7.45 -1.58
N THR A 218 -60.39 -8.41 -2.36
CA THR A 218 -59.61 -9.54 -2.87
C THR A 218 -58.33 -9.12 -3.60
N ALA A 219 -58.40 -8.01 -4.37
CA ALA A 219 -57.26 -7.43 -5.06
C ALA A 219 -56.18 -6.97 -4.08
N SER A 220 -56.56 -6.33 -2.95
CA SER A 220 -55.60 -5.91 -1.91
C SER A 220 -54.92 -7.10 -1.25
N LEU A 221 -55.62 -8.18 -0.94
CA LEU A 221 -55.06 -9.39 -0.35
C LEU A 221 -54.05 -10.08 -1.29
N ILE A 222 -54.38 -10.13 -2.59
CA ILE A 222 -53.46 -10.65 -3.61
C ILE A 222 -52.19 -9.81 -3.69
N THR A 223 -52.31 -8.48 -3.76
CA THR A 223 -51.15 -7.58 -3.84
C THR A 223 -50.25 -7.72 -2.61
N ARG A 224 -50.81 -7.80 -1.40
CA ARG A 224 -50.05 -8.00 -0.15
C ARG A 224 -49.34 -9.34 -0.11
N SER A 225 -50.01 -10.41 -0.55
CA SER A 225 -49.42 -11.77 -0.54
C SER A 225 -48.35 -11.99 -1.63
N THR A 226 -48.31 -11.14 -2.65
CA THR A 226 -47.35 -11.24 -3.76
C THR A 226 -46.34 -10.09 -3.77
N ASN A 227 -46.78 -8.90 -4.15
CA ASN A 227 -45.90 -7.76 -4.43
C ASN A 227 -45.27 -7.18 -3.16
N ASP A 228 -46.05 -6.99 -2.07
CA ASP A 228 -45.51 -6.42 -0.84
C ASP A 228 -44.47 -7.34 -0.20
N ILE A 229 -44.74 -8.65 -0.21
CA ILE A 229 -43.78 -9.65 0.29
C ILE A 229 -42.51 -9.66 -0.56
N GLN A 230 -42.63 -9.52 -1.88
CA GLN A 230 -41.46 -9.42 -2.77
C GLN A 230 -40.64 -8.16 -2.49
N GLN A 231 -41.26 -7.03 -2.21
CA GLN A 231 -40.56 -5.80 -1.81
C GLN A 231 -39.83 -5.98 -0.47
N ILE A 232 -40.47 -6.58 0.54
CA ILE A 232 -39.85 -6.89 1.82
C ILE A 232 -38.62 -7.80 1.62
N GLN A 233 -38.76 -8.81 0.76
CA GLN A 233 -37.65 -9.69 0.42
C GLN A 233 -36.46 -8.93 -0.19
N MET A 234 -36.70 -8.04 -1.17
CA MET A 234 -35.66 -7.23 -1.80
C MET A 234 -34.99 -6.28 -0.80
N VAL A 235 -35.81 -5.57 0.00
CA VAL A 235 -35.30 -4.65 1.03
C VAL A 235 -34.45 -5.41 2.06
N THR A 236 -34.86 -6.59 2.49
CA THR A 236 -34.11 -7.41 3.44
C THR A 236 -32.75 -7.81 2.87
N ILE A 237 -32.68 -8.25 1.60
CA ILE A 237 -31.41 -8.57 0.94
C ILE A 237 -30.49 -7.35 0.89
N MET A 238 -31.05 -6.19 0.55
CA MET A 238 -30.30 -4.94 0.45
C MET A 238 -29.78 -4.48 1.83
N LEU A 239 -30.63 -4.52 2.87
CA LEU A 239 -30.26 -4.14 4.23
C LEU A 239 -29.18 -5.06 4.81
N LEU A 240 -29.29 -6.37 4.62
CA LEU A 240 -28.25 -7.31 5.07
C LEU A 240 -26.89 -6.97 4.46
N ARG A 241 -26.86 -6.63 3.17
CA ARG A 241 -25.60 -6.22 2.51
C ARG A 241 -25.07 -4.91 3.09
N MET A 242 -25.91 -3.89 3.29
CA MET A 242 -25.48 -2.57 3.79
C MET A 242 -25.02 -2.62 5.24
N ILE A 243 -25.74 -3.33 6.12
CA ILE A 243 -25.43 -3.40 7.56
C ILE A 243 -24.05 -4.00 7.82
N PHE A 244 -23.61 -4.95 7.01
CA PHE A 244 -22.29 -5.56 7.18
C PHE A 244 -21.19 -4.83 6.42
N TYR A 245 -21.47 -4.23 5.27
CA TYR A 245 -20.46 -3.60 4.43
C TYR A 245 -20.09 -2.19 4.89
N ALA A 246 -21.08 -1.34 5.17
CA ALA A 246 -20.84 0.07 5.46
C ALA A 246 -20.01 0.33 6.74
N PRO A 247 -20.23 -0.37 7.88
CA PRO A 247 -19.40 -0.16 9.07
C PRO A 247 -17.95 -0.58 8.86
N ILE A 248 -17.69 -1.64 8.10
CA ILE A 248 -16.33 -2.12 7.84
C ILE A 248 -15.58 -1.12 6.97
N LEU A 249 -16.24 -0.56 5.94
CA LEU A 249 -15.66 0.51 5.12
C LEU A 249 -15.39 1.78 5.93
N ALA A 250 -16.32 2.18 6.78
CA ALA A 250 -16.17 3.40 7.59
C ALA A 250 -15.00 3.28 8.58
N ILE A 251 -14.92 2.16 9.29
CA ILE A 251 -13.83 1.91 10.25
C ILE A 251 -12.49 1.74 9.51
N GLY A 252 -12.47 0.98 8.42
CA GLY A 252 -11.26 0.75 7.62
C GLY A 252 -10.72 2.03 6.98
N GLY A 253 -11.60 2.90 6.47
CA GLY A 253 -11.19 4.18 5.89
C GLY A 253 -10.72 5.25 6.91
N ILE A 254 -10.98 5.04 8.22
CA ILE A 254 -10.44 5.92 9.28
C ILE A 254 -9.05 5.42 9.75
N ILE A 255 -8.80 4.11 9.66
CA ILE A 255 -7.56 3.49 10.16
C ILE A 255 -6.43 3.55 9.10
N MET A 256 -6.78 3.61 7.82
CA MET A 256 -5.85 3.81 6.71
C MET A 256 -5.63 5.28 6.40
#